data_3f3e1d64d47655c89f3bb19e2770126a
#
_entry.id   3f3e1d64d47655c89f3bb19e2770126a
#
_cell.length_a   1.000
_cell.length_b   1.000
_cell.length_c   1.000
_cell.angle_alpha   90.00
_cell.angle_beta   90.00
_cell.angle_gamma   90.00
#
_symmetry.space_group_name_H-M   'P 1'
#
loop_
_entity.id
_entity.type
_entity.pdbx_description
1 polymer ?
#
loop_
_entity_poly.entity_id
_entity_poly.type
_entity_poly.pdbx_seq_one_letter_code
_entity_poly.pdbx_strand_id
1 'polypeptide(L)'
;NINFLKDLKKILPNFDITIVSSVWENQDELENFKEKYNVKFINILKEKDWTNYISKVKYVTWEENSGFKVPNIFHMWHSILENIKFLEKLNNEKKEIFDFVLRFRTDIICKKGLKFLESEINSLKDNEILFPSNLHWKGLNDSFFITNFSTILGFKDFFTFLDEFIKDNRVFNPEYILYSFISEKNLKIRLINEFDLALIRVEDSKPTKTVFIPFKDKIKMKFAKQKIKLLKFQNKLKQVIK
;
A
#
# COMPACT_ATOMS: atom_id res chain seq x y z
N ASN A 1 20.29 2.80 -9.66
CA ASN A 1 18.91 2.36 -9.32
C ASN A 1 19.02 1.21 -8.33
N ILE A 2 18.72 1.47 -7.08
CA ILE A 2 18.69 0.44 -6.04
C ILE A 2 17.45 -0.39 -6.31
N ASN A 3 17.65 -1.66 -6.68
CA ASN A 3 16.57 -2.62 -6.69
C ASN A 3 16.25 -2.92 -5.21
N PHE A 4 15.21 -2.29 -4.67
CA PHE A 4 14.86 -2.32 -3.27
C PHE A 4 14.85 -3.76 -2.70
N LEU A 5 14.28 -4.73 -3.41
CA LEU A 5 14.25 -6.13 -2.96
C LEU A 5 15.65 -6.77 -2.88
N LYS A 6 16.50 -6.56 -3.89
CA LYS A 6 17.84 -7.12 -3.89
C LYS A 6 18.71 -6.56 -2.77
N ASP A 7 18.47 -5.29 -2.42
CA ASP A 7 19.26 -4.59 -1.42
C ASP A 7 18.64 -4.61 -0.02
N LEU A 8 17.44 -5.20 0.13
CA LEU A 8 16.66 -5.16 1.37
C LEU A 8 17.46 -5.68 2.58
N LYS A 9 18.19 -6.80 2.45
CA LYS A 9 19.06 -7.32 3.53
C LYS A 9 20.22 -6.40 3.87
N LYS A 10 20.73 -5.62 2.93
CA LYS A 10 21.78 -4.60 3.19
C LYS A 10 21.20 -3.37 3.87
N ILE A 11 19.93 -3.07 3.61
CA ILE A 11 19.21 -1.92 4.16
C ILE A 11 18.77 -2.20 5.59
N LEU A 12 18.39 -3.44 5.87
CA LEU A 12 17.87 -3.91 7.16
C LEU A 12 18.71 -5.11 7.64
N PRO A 13 20.00 -4.90 7.97
CA PRO A 13 20.92 -5.99 8.29
C PRO A 13 20.57 -6.74 9.58
N ASN A 14 19.88 -6.08 10.50
CA ASN A 14 19.49 -6.62 11.82
C ASN A 14 18.12 -7.30 11.81
N PHE A 15 17.47 -7.42 10.62
CA PHE A 15 16.18 -8.08 10.48
C PHE A 15 16.29 -9.42 9.77
N ASP A 16 15.59 -10.42 10.28
CA ASP A 16 15.30 -11.63 9.51
C ASP A 16 14.16 -11.35 8.53
N ILE A 17 14.47 -11.40 7.24
CA ILE A 17 13.56 -10.96 6.19
C ILE A 17 13.03 -12.16 5.42
N THR A 18 11.74 -12.40 5.53
CA THR A 18 11.00 -13.35 4.71
C THR A 18 10.26 -12.61 3.61
N ILE A 19 10.56 -12.94 2.34
CA ILE A 19 9.87 -12.39 1.19
C ILE A 19 8.72 -13.30 0.81
N VAL A 20 7.51 -12.75 0.84
CA VAL A 20 6.29 -13.40 0.38
C VAL A 20 5.76 -12.64 -0.83
N SER A 21 5.44 -13.34 -1.89
CA SER A 21 4.85 -12.73 -3.09
C SER A 21 3.53 -13.39 -3.44
N SER A 22 2.62 -12.64 -4.03
CA SER A 22 1.47 -13.20 -4.73
C SER A 22 1.65 -13.08 -6.23
N VAL A 23 1.28 -14.14 -6.92
CA VAL A 23 1.27 -14.23 -8.38
C VAL A 23 -0.06 -14.79 -8.84
N TRP A 24 -0.50 -14.38 -10.03
CA TRP A 24 -1.68 -14.95 -10.65
C TRP A 24 -1.38 -16.33 -11.25
N GLU A 25 -2.34 -17.25 -11.23
CA GLU A 25 -2.20 -18.67 -11.60
C GLU A 25 -1.57 -18.92 -12.99
N ASN A 26 -1.63 -17.96 -13.89
CA ASN A 26 -1.19 -18.09 -15.28
C ASN A 26 0.14 -17.37 -15.60
N GLN A 27 1.05 -17.21 -14.64
CA GLN A 27 2.33 -16.54 -14.90
C GLN A 27 3.43 -17.54 -15.25
N ASP A 28 3.86 -17.50 -16.50
CA ASP A 28 4.90 -18.41 -17.07
C ASP A 28 6.32 -18.18 -16.50
N GLU A 29 6.56 -17.09 -15.76
CA GLU A 29 7.90 -16.71 -15.26
C GLU A 29 8.05 -16.89 -13.73
N LEU A 30 7.27 -17.77 -13.13
CA LEU A 30 7.21 -17.92 -11.67
C LEU A 30 8.57 -18.29 -11.04
N GLU A 31 9.28 -19.24 -11.62
CA GLU A 31 10.57 -19.71 -11.08
C GLU A 31 11.66 -18.64 -11.25
N ASN A 32 11.74 -17.98 -12.39
CA ASN A 32 12.65 -16.85 -12.61
C ASN A 32 12.41 -15.71 -11.62
N PHE A 33 11.14 -15.42 -11.30
CA PHE A 33 10.78 -14.41 -10.32
C PHE A 33 11.23 -14.82 -8.93
N LYS A 34 10.98 -16.07 -8.55
CA LYS A 34 11.33 -16.63 -7.25
C LYS A 34 12.85 -16.58 -7.00
N GLU A 35 13.64 -17.01 -7.96
CA GLU A 35 15.09 -16.97 -7.89
C GLU A 35 15.63 -15.52 -7.87
N LYS A 36 15.15 -14.69 -8.78
CA LYS A 36 15.60 -13.30 -8.93
C LYS A 36 15.44 -12.49 -7.65
N TYR A 37 14.37 -12.71 -6.90
CA TYR A 37 14.03 -11.94 -5.70
C TYR A 37 14.19 -12.71 -4.40
N ASN A 38 14.68 -13.96 -4.45
CA ASN A 38 14.82 -14.85 -3.30
C ASN A 38 13.53 -14.97 -2.48
N VAL A 39 12.42 -15.22 -3.18
CA VAL A 39 11.08 -15.33 -2.58
C VAL A 39 10.96 -16.66 -1.85
N LYS A 40 10.76 -16.62 -0.52
CA LYS A 40 10.63 -17.82 0.32
C LYS A 40 9.28 -18.51 0.12
N PHE A 41 8.21 -17.72 0.02
CA PHE A 41 6.86 -18.24 -0.12
C PHE A 41 6.12 -17.52 -1.24
N ILE A 42 5.37 -18.28 -2.02
CA ILE A 42 4.51 -17.77 -3.10
C ILE A 42 3.07 -18.13 -2.80
N ASN A 43 2.22 -17.12 -2.85
CA ASN A 43 0.77 -17.25 -2.77
C ASN A 43 0.20 -17.19 -4.21
N ILE A 44 -0.32 -18.31 -4.70
CA ILE A 44 -0.91 -18.36 -6.04
C ILE A 44 -2.35 -17.88 -5.96
N LEU A 45 -2.64 -16.80 -6.66
CA LEU A 45 -3.95 -16.17 -6.70
C LEU A 45 -4.76 -16.66 -7.88
N LYS A 46 -6.04 -16.94 -7.63
CA LYS A 46 -7.02 -17.19 -8.68
C LYS A 46 -7.69 -15.89 -9.11
N GLU A 47 -7.94 -15.77 -10.40
CA GLU A 47 -8.75 -14.67 -10.89
C GLU A 47 -10.14 -14.69 -10.25
N LYS A 48 -10.62 -13.49 -9.93
CA LYS A 48 -11.94 -13.28 -9.36
C LYS A 48 -12.73 -12.33 -10.25
N ASP A 49 -13.97 -12.69 -10.51
CA ASP A 49 -14.90 -11.79 -11.21
C ASP A 49 -15.34 -10.66 -10.28
N TRP A 50 -15.09 -9.43 -10.71
CA TRP A 50 -15.43 -8.19 -10.01
C TRP A 50 -16.58 -7.45 -10.63
N THR A 51 -17.25 -8.01 -11.67
CA THR A 51 -18.30 -7.33 -12.45
C THR A 51 -19.40 -6.77 -11.57
N ASN A 52 -19.85 -7.51 -10.56
CA ASN A 52 -20.88 -7.06 -9.63
C ASN A 52 -20.43 -5.86 -8.75
N TYR A 53 -19.16 -5.77 -8.41
CA TYR A 53 -18.59 -4.63 -7.67
C TYR A 53 -18.39 -3.43 -8.59
N ILE A 54 -17.82 -3.67 -9.77
CA ILE A 54 -17.50 -2.63 -10.76
C ILE A 54 -18.77 -1.87 -11.17
N SER A 55 -19.87 -2.59 -11.39
CA SER A 55 -21.17 -1.99 -11.78
C SER A 55 -21.74 -1.03 -10.74
N LYS A 56 -21.31 -1.12 -9.47
CA LYS A 56 -21.76 -0.26 -8.37
C LYS A 56 -20.88 0.98 -8.18
N VAL A 57 -19.69 1.03 -8.80
CA VAL A 57 -18.78 2.18 -8.70
C VAL A 57 -19.28 3.31 -9.57
N LYS A 58 -19.72 4.42 -8.98
CA LYS A 58 -20.29 5.56 -9.72
C LYS A 58 -19.28 6.67 -10.02
N TYR A 59 -18.29 6.86 -9.16
CA TYR A 59 -17.36 7.99 -9.27
C TYR A 59 -15.92 7.52 -9.18
N VAL A 60 -15.12 7.92 -10.16
CA VAL A 60 -13.68 7.68 -10.21
C VAL A 60 -12.92 9.00 -10.33
N THR A 61 -11.63 9.03 -10.05
CA THR A 61 -10.81 10.25 -10.12
C THR A 61 -10.04 10.38 -11.44
N TRP A 62 -10.27 9.51 -12.38
CA TRP A 62 -9.61 9.48 -13.70
C TRP A 62 -10.63 9.25 -14.81
N GLU A 63 -10.22 9.54 -16.04
CA GLU A 63 -10.99 9.21 -17.23
C GLU A 63 -10.81 7.74 -17.60
N GLU A 64 -11.81 7.09 -18.17
CA GLU A 64 -11.79 5.67 -18.55
C GLU A 64 -10.62 5.30 -19.48
N ASN A 65 -10.19 6.24 -20.32
CA ASN A 65 -9.10 6.06 -21.29
C ASN A 65 -7.70 6.25 -20.72
N SER A 66 -7.54 6.44 -19.41
CA SER A 66 -6.28 6.80 -18.78
C SER A 66 -5.34 5.62 -18.47
N GLY A 67 -5.68 4.40 -18.86
CA GLY A 67 -4.97 3.17 -18.46
C GLY A 67 -5.27 2.71 -17.02
N PHE A 68 -5.87 3.56 -16.18
CA PHE A 68 -6.39 3.16 -14.88
C PHE A 68 -7.77 2.54 -15.05
N LYS A 69 -7.90 1.28 -14.63
CA LYS A 69 -9.17 0.56 -14.69
C LYS A 69 -9.63 0.22 -13.29
N VAL A 70 -10.94 0.37 -13.05
CA VAL A 70 -11.56 -0.01 -11.77
C VAL A 70 -11.24 -1.47 -11.39
N PRO A 71 -11.28 -2.45 -12.31
CA PRO A 71 -10.87 -3.83 -12.00
C PRO A 71 -9.49 -3.94 -11.38
N ASN A 72 -8.51 -3.19 -11.86
CA ASN A 72 -7.14 -3.25 -11.37
C ASN A 72 -7.02 -2.88 -9.88
N ILE A 73 -7.90 -1.99 -9.39
CA ILE A 73 -7.94 -1.63 -7.96
C ILE A 73 -8.49 -2.79 -7.13
N PHE A 74 -9.54 -3.47 -7.61
CA PHE A 74 -10.05 -4.67 -6.93
C PHE A 74 -9.02 -5.79 -6.92
N HIS A 75 -8.35 -6.06 -8.03
CA HIS A 75 -7.27 -7.04 -8.10
C HIS A 75 -6.12 -6.70 -7.15
N MET A 76 -5.71 -5.45 -7.07
CA MET A 76 -4.69 -4.99 -6.14
C MET A 76 -5.08 -5.26 -4.68
N TRP A 77 -6.28 -4.85 -4.26
CA TRP A 77 -6.74 -5.07 -2.90
C TRP A 77 -6.96 -6.55 -2.58
N HIS A 78 -7.45 -7.31 -3.55
CA HIS A 78 -7.58 -8.76 -3.40
C HIS A 78 -6.22 -9.41 -3.16
N SER A 79 -5.21 -9.07 -3.94
CA SER A 79 -3.86 -9.63 -3.75
C SER A 79 -3.26 -9.26 -2.39
N ILE A 80 -3.47 -8.04 -1.90
CA ILE A 80 -3.03 -7.62 -0.57
C ILE A 80 -3.69 -8.47 0.51
N LEU A 81 -5.01 -8.65 0.45
CA LEU A 81 -5.75 -9.40 1.46
C LEU A 81 -5.44 -10.89 1.44
N GLU A 82 -5.30 -11.48 0.27
CA GLU A 82 -4.91 -12.89 0.17
C GLU A 82 -3.49 -13.11 0.70
N ASN A 83 -2.59 -12.14 0.53
CA ASN A 83 -1.27 -12.19 1.17
C ASN A 83 -1.36 -12.07 2.70
N ILE A 84 -2.24 -11.23 3.24
CA ILE A 84 -2.44 -11.13 4.69
C ILE A 84 -2.96 -12.46 5.27
N LYS A 85 -3.95 -13.08 4.62
CA LYS A 85 -4.44 -14.42 5.01
C LYS A 85 -3.35 -15.47 4.93
N PHE A 86 -2.53 -15.41 3.89
CA PHE A 86 -1.42 -16.33 3.70
C PHE A 86 -0.33 -16.15 4.77
N LEU A 87 0.02 -14.92 5.14
CA LEU A 87 0.92 -14.63 6.25
C LEU A 87 0.36 -15.16 7.58
N GLU A 88 -0.93 -14.97 7.86
CA GLU A 88 -1.59 -15.53 9.04
C GLU A 88 -1.51 -17.06 9.05
N LYS A 89 -1.75 -17.71 7.90
CA LYS A 89 -1.60 -19.17 7.75
C LYS A 89 -0.17 -19.63 8.03
N LEU A 90 0.84 -18.94 7.50
CA LEU A 90 2.25 -19.24 7.75
C LEU A 90 2.59 -19.08 9.24
N ASN A 91 2.08 -18.04 9.88
CA ASN A 91 2.28 -17.80 11.31
C ASN A 91 1.67 -18.94 12.16
N ASN A 92 0.46 -19.38 11.83
CA ASN A 92 -0.26 -20.38 12.61
C ASN A 92 0.23 -21.81 12.36
N GLU A 93 0.47 -22.17 11.10
CA GLU A 93 0.77 -23.56 10.70
C GLU A 93 2.28 -23.86 10.71
N LYS A 94 3.10 -22.91 10.28
CA LYS A 94 4.54 -23.09 10.14
C LYS A 94 5.36 -22.48 11.28
N LYS A 95 4.69 -21.87 12.25
CA LYS A 95 5.33 -21.13 13.36
C LYS A 95 6.31 -20.05 12.88
N GLU A 96 6.07 -19.49 11.70
CA GLU A 96 6.81 -18.32 11.21
C GLU A 96 6.28 -17.10 11.98
N ILE A 97 7.08 -16.56 12.87
CA ILE A 97 6.70 -15.38 13.67
C ILE A 97 7.08 -14.13 12.88
N PHE A 98 6.11 -13.25 12.67
CA PHE A 98 6.31 -11.96 12.02
C PHE A 98 6.05 -10.84 13.01
N ASP A 99 7.05 -9.97 13.23
CA ASP A 99 6.87 -8.76 14.04
C ASP A 99 6.28 -7.64 13.19
N PHE A 100 6.79 -7.50 11.96
CA PHE A 100 6.44 -6.43 11.03
C PHE A 100 6.09 -6.97 9.66
N VAL A 101 5.25 -6.23 8.96
CA VAL A 101 4.92 -6.48 7.55
C VAL A 101 5.25 -5.22 6.76
N LEU A 102 6.11 -5.39 5.77
CA LEU A 102 6.44 -4.39 4.78
C LEU A 102 5.75 -4.75 3.48
N ARG A 103 4.75 -3.95 3.11
CA ARG A 103 4.14 -4.05 1.79
C ARG A 103 4.85 -3.14 0.81
N PHE A 104 5.12 -3.68 -0.39
CA PHE A 104 5.69 -2.85 -1.42
C PHE A 104 5.36 -3.43 -2.83
N ARG A 105 5.34 -2.54 -3.84
CA ARG A 105 5.13 -2.91 -5.24
C ARG A 105 6.46 -3.07 -5.95
N THR A 106 6.54 -4.02 -6.85
CA THR A 106 7.78 -4.32 -7.60
C THR A 106 8.19 -3.21 -8.59
N ASP A 107 7.26 -2.31 -8.93
CA ASP A 107 7.49 -1.17 -9.84
C ASP A 107 7.90 0.13 -9.12
N ILE A 108 8.30 0.05 -7.85
CA ILE A 108 8.84 1.19 -7.11
C ILE A 108 10.35 1.08 -6.92
N ILE A 109 10.99 2.24 -6.89
CA ILE A 109 12.39 2.41 -6.50
C ILE A 109 12.49 3.38 -5.34
N CYS A 110 13.45 3.13 -4.44
CA CYS A 110 13.78 4.09 -3.41
C CYS A 110 14.79 5.11 -3.94
N LYS A 111 14.45 6.40 -3.81
CA LYS A 111 15.33 7.52 -4.20
C LYS A 111 16.23 7.95 -3.07
N LYS A 112 15.72 7.99 -1.85
CA LYS A 112 16.47 8.41 -0.65
C LYS A 112 15.79 7.93 0.63
N GLY A 113 16.49 8.07 1.75
CA GLY A 113 15.94 7.84 3.09
C GLY A 113 16.05 6.42 3.63
N LEU A 114 16.66 5.49 2.89
CA LEU A 114 16.83 4.11 3.32
C LEU A 114 17.52 3.97 4.68
N LYS A 115 18.46 4.85 4.99
CA LYS A 115 19.20 4.85 6.28
C LYS A 115 18.31 5.08 7.50
N PHE A 116 17.11 5.63 7.31
CA PHE A 116 16.16 5.86 8.41
C PHE A 116 15.19 4.69 8.62
N LEU A 117 15.10 3.77 7.65
CA LEU A 117 14.07 2.75 7.63
C LEU A 117 14.15 1.84 8.88
N GLU A 118 15.33 1.38 9.25
CA GLU A 118 15.54 0.52 10.41
C GLU A 118 15.11 1.19 11.72
N SER A 119 15.56 2.43 11.95
CA SER A 119 15.19 3.17 13.16
C SER A 119 13.69 3.47 13.24
N GLU A 120 13.05 3.72 12.10
CA GLU A 120 11.60 3.95 12.04
C GLU A 120 10.82 2.67 12.31
N ILE A 121 11.26 1.51 11.80
CA ILE A 121 10.66 0.20 12.11
C ILE A 121 10.81 -0.12 13.60
N ASN A 122 12.00 0.01 14.16
CA ASN A 122 12.26 -0.28 15.57
C ASN A 122 11.46 0.61 16.54
N SER A 123 11.04 1.78 16.09
CA SER A 123 10.21 2.71 16.87
C SER A 123 8.72 2.61 16.58
N LEU A 124 8.30 1.65 15.73
CA LEU A 124 6.90 1.47 15.33
C LEU A 124 6.09 0.94 16.53
N LYS A 125 4.98 1.61 16.81
CA LYS A 125 4.05 1.25 17.87
C LYS A 125 2.86 0.48 17.32
N ASP A 126 2.14 -0.19 18.21
CA ASP A 126 0.88 -0.81 17.86
C ASP A 126 -0.11 0.22 17.30
N ASN A 127 -0.94 -0.23 16.38
CA ASN A 127 -1.90 0.61 15.65
C ASN A 127 -1.27 1.77 14.86
N GLU A 128 0.03 1.71 14.57
CA GLU A 128 0.70 2.66 13.68
C GLU A 128 0.99 2.04 12.31
N ILE A 129 0.91 2.86 11.27
CA ILE A 129 1.30 2.51 9.91
C ILE A 129 2.27 3.58 9.42
N LEU A 130 3.44 3.13 8.96
CA LEU A 130 4.46 3.97 8.35
C LEU A 130 4.23 4.07 6.86
N PHE A 131 4.31 5.29 6.33
CA PHE A 131 4.25 5.58 4.91
C PHE A 131 5.48 6.36 4.46
N PRO A 132 5.84 6.29 3.17
CA PRO A 132 6.88 7.17 2.62
C PRO A 132 6.46 8.63 2.72
N SER A 133 7.41 9.54 2.58
CA SER A 133 7.13 10.97 2.65
C SER A 133 6.47 11.53 1.38
N ASN A 134 6.41 10.76 0.30
CA ASN A 134 5.89 11.18 -1.00
C ASN A 134 4.86 10.20 -1.61
N LEU A 135 4.43 10.48 -2.84
CA LEU A 135 3.42 9.70 -3.60
C LEU A 135 2.04 9.65 -2.93
N HIS A 136 1.67 10.71 -2.24
CA HIS A 136 0.34 10.88 -1.64
C HIS A 136 -0.51 11.80 -2.53
N TRP A 137 -1.26 11.25 -3.47
CA TRP A 137 -2.02 12.08 -4.42
C TRP A 137 -3.36 12.55 -3.88
N LYS A 138 -4.28 11.63 -3.66
CA LYS A 138 -5.64 11.93 -3.17
C LYS A 138 -5.86 11.42 -1.74
N GLY A 139 -4.93 10.62 -1.24
CA GLY A 139 -4.96 9.97 0.07
C GLY A 139 -3.58 9.48 0.47
N LEU A 140 -3.47 8.28 1.02
CA LEU A 140 -2.21 7.66 1.42
C LEU A 140 -1.60 6.85 0.29
N ASN A 141 -0.27 6.81 0.24
CA ASN A 141 0.45 5.95 -0.70
C ASN A 141 0.05 4.48 -0.50
N ASP A 142 -0.54 3.89 -1.54
CA ASP A 142 -0.98 2.49 -1.54
C ASP A 142 0.11 1.51 -2.03
N SER A 143 1.26 2.04 -2.47
CA SER A 143 2.35 1.27 -3.06
C SER A 143 3.36 0.78 -2.06
N PHE A 144 3.45 1.43 -0.89
CA PHE A 144 4.39 1.11 0.17
C PHE A 144 3.84 1.50 1.53
N PHE A 145 3.88 0.57 2.47
CA PHE A 145 3.68 0.86 3.90
C PHE A 145 4.33 -0.22 4.77
N ILE A 146 4.56 0.11 6.03
CA ILE A 146 5.05 -0.81 7.05
C ILE A 146 4.15 -0.72 8.28
N THR A 147 3.86 -1.86 8.87
CA THR A 147 3.08 -1.94 10.11
C THR A 147 3.42 -3.20 10.90
N ASN A 148 2.99 -3.28 12.15
CA ASN A 148 3.10 -4.50 12.94
C ASN A 148 2.21 -5.60 12.35
N PHE A 149 2.60 -6.85 12.58
CA PHE A 149 1.83 -8.00 12.13
C PHE A 149 0.40 -8.00 12.71
N SER A 150 0.25 -7.67 13.99
CA SER A 150 -1.07 -7.54 14.63
C SER A 150 -1.96 -6.50 13.96
N THR A 151 -1.41 -5.37 13.58
CA THR A 151 -2.15 -4.27 12.92
C THR A 151 -2.60 -4.66 11.51
N ILE A 152 -1.73 -5.34 10.73
CA ILE A 152 -2.09 -5.74 9.36
C ILE A 152 -3.22 -6.78 9.33
N LEU A 153 -3.34 -7.63 10.33
CA LEU A 153 -4.44 -8.59 10.43
C LEU A 153 -5.82 -7.90 10.48
N GLY A 154 -5.89 -6.68 11.00
CA GLY A 154 -7.11 -5.86 10.97
C GLY A 154 -7.57 -5.45 9.57
N PHE A 155 -6.72 -5.60 8.54
CA PHE A 155 -7.11 -5.35 7.15
C PHE A 155 -8.02 -6.45 6.57
N LYS A 156 -8.20 -7.57 7.25
CA LYS A 156 -9.11 -8.64 6.77
C LYS A 156 -10.54 -8.13 6.54
N ASP A 157 -10.98 -7.10 7.25
CA ASP A 157 -12.30 -6.49 7.08
C ASP A 157 -12.37 -5.48 5.92
N PHE A 158 -11.28 -5.33 5.16
CA PHE A 158 -11.19 -4.30 4.13
C PHE A 158 -12.30 -4.40 3.06
N PHE A 159 -12.68 -5.62 2.63
CA PHE A 159 -13.76 -5.75 1.63
C PHE A 159 -15.13 -5.43 2.22
N THR A 160 -15.38 -5.71 3.49
CA THR A 160 -16.61 -5.26 4.17
C THR A 160 -16.68 -3.73 4.19
N PHE A 161 -15.58 -3.08 4.56
CA PHE A 161 -15.47 -1.62 4.46
C PHE A 161 -15.66 -1.12 3.01
N LEU A 162 -15.06 -1.80 2.02
CA LEU A 162 -15.14 -1.39 0.63
C LEU A 162 -16.57 -1.47 0.09
N ASP A 163 -17.36 -2.46 0.50
CA ASP A 163 -18.78 -2.57 0.19
C ASP A 163 -19.58 -1.36 0.68
N GLU A 164 -19.36 -0.96 1.94
CA GLU A 164 -20.01 0.23 2.52
C GLU A 164 -19.54 1.51 1.81
N PHE A 165 -18.23 1.59 1.52
CA PHE A 165 -17.65 2.71 0.79
C PHE A 165 -18.30 2.93 -0.59
N ILE A 166 -18.58 1.83 -1.31
CA ILE A 166 -19.22 1.84 -2.63
C ILE A 166 -20.71 2.18 -2.51
N LYS A 167 -21.43 1.59 -1.54
CA LYS A 167 -22.84 1.90 -1.26
C LYS A 167 -23.06 3.38 -0.96
N ASP A 168 -22.14 4.00 -0.25
CA ASP A 168 -22.14 5.43 0.05
C ASP A 168 -21.86 6.31 -1.19
N ASN A 169 -21.66 5.73 -2.37
CA ASN A 169 -21.29 6.40 -3.61
C ASN A 169 -20.07 7.31 -3.45
N ARG A 170 -19.07 6.88 -2.69
CA ARG A 170 -17.83 7.62 -2.49
C ARG A 170 -16.92 7.49 -3.71
N VAL A 171 -16.01 8.44 -3.87
CA VAL A 171 -15.06 8.45 -4.99
C VAL A 171 -14.10 7.27 -4.90
N PHE A 172 -14.09 6.45 -5.92
CA PHE A 172 -13.25 5.27 -6.02
C PHE A 172 -11.84 5.67 -6.48
N ASN A 173 -10.92 5.73 -5.52
CA ASN A 173 -9.52 6.07 -5.73
C ASN A 173 -8.68 5.29 -4.71
N PRO A 174 -7.63 4.56 -5.11
CA PRO A 174 -6.91 3.63 -4.23
C PRO A 174 -6.34 4.31 -2.99
N GLU A 175 -5.70 5.48 -3.14
CA GLU A 175 -5.09 6.20 -2.02
C GLU A 175 -6.15 6.77 -1.06
N TYR A 176 -7.29 7.22 -1.60
CA TYR A 176 -8.41 7.74 -0.80
C TYR A 176 -9.15 6.62 -0.07
N ILE A 177 -9.33 5.47 -0.71
CA ILE A 177 -9.90 4.27 -0.09
C ILE A 177 -9.03 3.85 1.10
N LEU A 178 -7.70 3.75 0.92
CA LEU A 178 -6.77 3.39 1.98
C LEU A 178 -6.82 4.40 3.15
N TYR A 179 -6.76 5.70 2.85
CA TYR A 179 -6.88 6.74 3.87
C TYR A 179 -8.18 6.62 4.66
N SER A 180 -9.28 6.36 3.96
CA SER A 180 -10.60 6.25 4.58
C SER A 180 -10.69 5.03 5.51
N PHE A 181 -10.19 3.89 5.06
CA PHE A 181 -10.11 2.66 5.84
C PHE A 181 -9.29 2.85 7.13
N ILE A 182 -8.08 3.38 6.99
CA ILE A 182 -7.18 3.65 8.13
C ILE A 182 -7.83 4.62 9.13
N SER A 183 -8.53 5.64 8.62
CA SER A 183 -9.21 6.60 9.46
C SER A 183 -10.39 5.99 10.21
N GLU A 184 -11.15 5.10 9.58
CA GLU A 184 -12.28 4.40 10.19
C GLU A 184 -11.83 3.40 11.26
N LYS A 185 -10.71 2.72 11.03
CA LYS A 185 -10.08 1.82 12.00
C LYS A 185 -9.30 2.56 13.11
N ASN A 186 -9.30 3.90 13.11
CA ASN A 186 -8.55 4.74 14.06
C ASN A 186 -7.04 4.43 14.12
N LEU A 187 -6.47 3.95 13.02
CA LEU A 187 -5.04 3.68 12.95
C LEU A 187 -4.24 4.98 12.81
N LYS A 188 -3.08 5.02 13.43
CA LYS A 188 -2.20 6.19 13.42
C LYS A 188 -1.33 6.17 12.17
N ILE A 189 -1.31 7.29 11.46
CA ILE A 189 -0.48 7.50 10.28
C ILE A 189 0.82 8.16 10.71
N ARG A 190 1.96 7.55 10.37
CA ARG A 190 3.29 8.13 10.54
C ARG A 190 4.02 8.15 9.20
N LEU A 191 4.69 9.25 8.88
CA LEU A 191 5.50 9.37 7.67
C LEU A 191 6.96 9.12 8.00
N ILE A 192 7.61 8.24 7.22
CA ILE A 192 9.05 8.01 7.32
C ILE A 192 9.76 9.25 6.81
N ASN A 193 10.67 9.76 7.62
CA ASN A 193 11.38 11.00 7.34
C ASN A 193 12.29 10.84 6.12
N GLU A 194 12.21 11.81 5.20
CA GLU A 194 13.02 11.84 3.97
C GLU A 194 12.97 10.56 3.11
N PHE A 195 12.06 9.63 3.37
CA PHE A 195 11.92 8.41 2.60
C PHE A 195 11.08 8.66 1.35
N ASP A 196 11.76 8.83 0.22
CA ASP A 196 11.12 9.12 -1.06
C ASP A 196 11.20 7.92 -2.00
N LEU A 197 10.06 7.63 -2.59
CA LEU A 197 9.89 6.59 -3.60
C LEU A 197 9.62 7.20 -4.98
N ALA A 198 9.89 6.44 -6.02
CA ALA A 198 9.41 6.71 -7.38
C ALA A 198 8.83 5.45 -7.99
N LEU A 199 7.82 5.63 -8.84
CA LEU A 199 7.29 4.56 -9.68
C LEU A 199 8.15 4.43 -10.94
N ILE A 200 8.52 3.21 -11.30
CA ILE A 200 9.07 2.90 -12.62
C ILE A 200 7.86 2.73 -13.53
N ARG A 201 7.49 3.77 -14.25
CA ARG A 201 6.44 3.64 -15.28
C ARG A 201 7.11 3.37 -16.61
N VAL A 202 6.69 2.33 -17.27
CA VAL A 202 6.81 2.20 -18.73
C VAL A 202 5.84 3.24 -19.29
N GLU A 203 6.34 4.18 -20.00
CA GLU A 203 5.81 5.41 -20.57
C GLU A 203 4.30 5.69 -20.60
N ASP A 204 4.01 6.99 -20.43
CA ASP A 204 2.85 7.76 -20.92
C ASP A 204 1.47 7.53 -20.31
N SER A 205 1.31 7.81 -19.04
CA SER A 205 0.02 8.32 -18.62
C SER A 205 0.10 9.86 -18.48
N LYS A 206 -0.41 10.58 -19.48
CA LYS A 206 -0.72 12.02 -19.34
C LYS A 206 -1.58 12.23 -18.11
N PRO A 207 -1.40 13.32 -17.34
CA PRO A 207 -2.25 13.60 -16.20
C PRO A 207 -3.70 13.68 -16.66
N THR A 208 -4.50 12.73 -16.17
CA THR A 208 -5.91 12.63 -16.51
C THR A 208 -6.69 13.78 -15.90
N LYS A 209 -7.60 14.37 -16.67
CA LYS A 209 -8.56 15.34 -16.14
C LYS A 209 -9.40 14.66 -15.06
N THR A 210 -9.61 15.36 -13.96
CA THR A 210 -10.42 14.85 -12.86
C THR A 210 -11.88 14.86 -13.28
N VAL A 211 -12.51 13.70 -13.30
CA VAL A 211 -13.96 13.54 -13.50
C VAL A 211 -14.71 14.11 -12.30
N PHE A 212 -16.01 14.25 -12.40
CA PHE A 212 -16.87 14.78 -11.35
C PHE A 212 -16.62 14.09 -10.02
N ILE A 213 -16.29 14.87 -8.98
CA ILE A 213 -16.12 14.40 -7.60
C ILE A 213 -17.23 15.02 -6.75
N PRO A 214 -18.07 14.21 -6.04
CA PRO A 214 -19.08 14.73 -5.12
C PRO A 214 -18.50 15.71 -4.11
N PHE A 215 -19.23 16.77 -3.77
CA PHE A 215 -18.75 17.82 -2.88
C PHE A 215 -18.30 17.30 -1.51
N LYS A 216 -19.04 16.35 -0.94
CA LYS A 216 -18.72 15.69 0.33
C LYS A 216 -17.31 15.04 0.28
N ASP A 217 -16.98 14.37 -0.83
CA ASP A 217 -15.70 13.73 -1.02
C ASP A 217 -14.58 14.73 -1.33
N LYS A 218 -14.87 15.81 -2.07
CA LYS A 218 -13.91 16.90 -2.25
C LYS A 218 -13.41 17.44 -0.91
N ILE A 219 -14.32 17.66 0.04
CA ILE A 219 -14.00 18.13 1.39
C ILE A 219 -13.13 17.09 2.11
N LYS A 220 -13.56 15.83 2.16
CA LYS A 220 -12.81 14.75 2.85
C LYS A 220 -11.41 14.55 2.26
N MET A 221 -11.28 14.55 0.93
CA MET A 221 -9.99 14.45 0.26
C MET A 221 -9.10 15.67 0.54
N LYS A 222 -9.69 16.87 0.66
CA LYS A 222 -8.95 18.08 1.09
C LYS A 222 -8.42 17.93 2.51
N PHE A 223 -9.23 17.42 3.44
CA PHE A 223 -8.78 17.14 4.81
C PHE A 223 -7.69 16.08 4.87
N ALA A 224 -7.83 14.98 4.11
CA ALA A 224 -6.78 13.97 4.01
C ALA A 224 -5.44 14.60 3.57
N LYS A 225 -5.48 15.41 2.52
CA LYS A 225 -4.31 16.12 2.01
C LYS A 225 -3.72 17.10 3.03
N GLN A 226 -4.57 17.82 3.78
CA GLN A 226 -4.13 18.73 4.85
C GLN A 226 -3.48 17.96 6.00
N LYS A 227 -4.07 16.85 6.43
CA LYS A 227 -3.50 15.99 7.47
C LYS A 227 -2.11 15.47 7.08
N ILE A 228 -1.93 15.00 5.85
CA ILE A 228 -0.62 14.57 5.34
C ILE A 228 0.39 15.74 5.32
N LYS A 229 -0.03 16.94 4.90
CA LYS A 229 0.83 18.14 4.95
C LYS A 229 1.25 18.48 6.37
N LEU A 230 0.34 18.40 7.33
CA LEU A 230 0.61 18.65 8.75
C LEU A 230 1.62 17.64 9.30
N LEU A 231 1.45 16.36 8.99
CA LEU A 231 2.40 15.31 9.38
C LEU A 231 3.80 15.56 8.82
N LYS A 232 3.90 15.96 7.56
CA LYS A 232 5.18 16.36 6.94
C LYS A 232 5.83 17.55 7.66
N PHE A 233 5.04 18.56 8.01
CA PHE A 233 5.53 19.73 8.74
C PHE A 233 6.02 19.37 10.14
N GLN A 234 5.25 18.57 10.88
CA GLN A 234 5.65 18.07 12.20
C GLN A 234 6.96 17.27 12.14
N ASN A 235 7.15 16.44 11.12
CA ASN A 235 8.39 15.70 10.92
C ASN A 235 9.58 16.64 10.68
N LYS A 236 9.39 17.71 9.88
CA LYS A 236 10.44 18.72 9.67
C LYS A 236 10.82 19.45 10.96
N LEU A 237 9.82 19.84 11.78
CA LEU A 237 10.08 20.50 13.06
C LEU A 237 10.90 19.61 14.01
N LYS A 238 10.60 18.33 14.09
CA LYS A 238 11.37 17.39 14.90
C LYS A 238 12.83 17.25 14.48
N GLN A 239 13.16 17.55 13.22
CA GLN A 239 14.55 17.53 12.74
C GLN A 239 15.32 18.78 13.14
N VAL A 240 14.64 19.93 13.23
CA VAL A 240 15.26 21.22 13.60
C VAL A 240 15.55 21.30 15.10
N ILE A 241 14.78 20.56 15.93
CA ILE A 241 14.88 20.57 17.40
C ILE A 241 15.91 19.53 17.91
N LYS A 242 16.37 18.64 17.05
CA LYS A 242 17.49 17.71 17.33
C LYS A 242 18.82 18.31 16.89
#